data_cf4d1573e7aa56024dddb3306295996d
#
_entry.id   cf4d1573e7aa56024dddb3306295996d
#
_cell.length_a   1.000
_cell.length_b   1.000
_cell.length_c   1.000
_cell.angle_alpha   90.00
_cell.angle_beta   90.00
_cell.angle_gamma   90.00
#
_symmetry.space_group_name_H-M   'P 1'
#
loop_
_entity.id
_entity.type
_entity.pdbx_description
1 polymer ?
#
loop_
_entity_poly.entity_id
_entity_poly.type
_entity_poly.pdbx_seq_one_letter_code
_entity_poly.pdbx_strand_id
1 'polypeptide(L)'
;MSVSLIIPTFRRPDGLKTALNSVFAQTGVEGAVNIIVCDNSPEGSARAEVERLTPGAGQTLTYLHEPNPGVANARNTAVKAARDPFILFLDDDEEAPSDWVAKMLSAQQAFDADVVFGPVTARLKTADPKFRPYFEAFFSRFGPAHSGPIPDYYGCGNSLIRRALLSGDQPFDTNRNNCGGEDDKLFYALKQDGARMVWAADAFVWEDVPESRATLRYTLPRAFAYGQGPSTSAMAGTPKKPLTCAYWMLNGLVQAVLFGGAGLALYAAGSKAAARILDKAARGLGKLIWFHKIGFYGTALLRPNPAGR
;
A
#
# COMPACT_ATOMS: atom_id res chain seq x y z
N MET A 1 10.18 15.58 -18.01
CA MET A 1 9.04 14.67 -18.35
C MET A 1 7.93 14.95 -17.37
N SER A 2 6.66 15.18 -17.82
CA SER A 2 5.55 15.51 -16.92
C SER A 2 4.92 14.25 -16.31
N VAL A 3 4.40 14.38 -15.08
CA VAL A 3 3.82 13.29 -14.30
C VAL A 3 2.55 13.75 -13.56
N SER A 4 1.51 12.91 -13.56
CA SER A 4 0.35 13.08 -12.67
C SER A 4 0.62 12.36 -11.37
N LEU A 5 0.69 13.11 -10.25
CA LEU A 5 0.93 12.56 -8.91
C LEU A 5 -0.41 12.44 -8.18
N ILE A 6 -0.80 11.23 -7.85
CA ILE A 6 -2.09 10.92 -7.21
C ILE A 6 -1.91 10.64 -5.72
N ILE A 7 -2.69 11.34 -4.90
CA ILE A 7 -2.78 11.12 -3.45
C ILE A 7 -4.25 10.82 -3.11
N PRO A 8 -4.63 9.55 -2.92
CA PRO A 8 -5.93 9.21 -2.35
C PRO A 8 -5.92 9.51 -0.85
N THR A 9 -7.02 10.07 -0.33
CA THR A 9 -7.13 10.38 1.11
C THR A 9 -8.49 10.02 1.67
N PHE A 10 -8.53 9.67 2.95
CA PHE A 10 -9.75 9.37 3.68
C PHE A 10 -9.66 9.80 5.15
N ARG A 11 -10.24 10.98 5.48
CA ARG A 11 -10.32 11.52 6.86
C ARG A 11 -8.96 11.63 7.57
N ARG A 12 -7.90 12.07 6.86
CA ARG A 12 -6.53 12.22 7.38
C ARG A 12 -5.92 13.57 7.01
N PRO A 13 -6.49 14.68 7.51
CA PRO A 13 -6.04 16.02 7.10
C PRO A 13 -4.56 16.28 7.42
N ASP A 14 -4.07 15.85 8.59
CA ASP A 14 -2.67 16.07 8.99
C ASP A 14 -1.68 15.26 8.15
N GLY A 15 -2.01 13.99 7.86
CA GLY A 15 -1.21 13.14 6.99
C GLY A 15 -1.15 13.71 5.57
N LEU A 16 -2.30 14.01 5.00
CA LEU A 16 -2.41 14.63 3.67
C LEU A 16 -1.59 15.92 3.58
N LYS A 17 -1.63 16.77 4.61
CA LYS A 17 -0.83 18.01 4.65
C LYS A 17 0.68 17.72 4.62
N THR A 18 1.14 16.72 5.36
CA THR A 18 2.54 16.28 5.36
C THR A 18 2.93 15.75 3.97
N ALA A 19 2.11 14.88 3.38
CA ALA A 19 2.34 14.36 2.03
C ALA A 19 2.42 15.49 0.99
N LEU A 20 1.45 16.41 0.98
CA LEU A 20 1.43 17.55 0.04
C LEU A 20 2.63 18.46 0.22
N ASN A 21 3.02 18.81 1.45
CA ASN A 21 4.20 19.65 1.69
C ASN A 21 5.47 18.98 1.16
N SER A 22 5.61 17.67 1.30
CA SER A 22 6.74 16.91 0.77
C SER A 22 6.77 16.90 -0.77
N VAL A 23 5.60 16.86 -1.40
CA VAL A 23 5.46 16.95 -2.86
C VAL A 23 5.74 18.38 -3.36
N PHE A 24 5.29 19.40 -2.65
CA PHE A 24 5.59 20.79 -3.03
C PHE A 24 7.08 21.12 -2.94
N ALA A 25 7.82 20.43 -2.08
CA ALA A 25 9.27 20.57 -1.91
C ALA A 25 10.10 19.78 -2.93
N GLN A 26 9.48 19.13 -3.92
CA GLN A 26 10.21 18.34 -4.92
C GLN A 26 11.10 19.22 -5.80
N THR A 27 12.32 18.74 -6.07
CA THR A 27 13.36 19.39 -6.87
C THR A 27 13.91 18.45 -7.93
N GLY A 28 14.63 18.99 -8.92
CA GLY A 28 15.29 18.18 -9.96
C GLY A 28 14.33 17.56 -10.98
N VAL A 29 13.09 18.01 -11.06
CA VAL A 29 12.11 17.55 -12.04
C VAL A 29 12.11 18.48 -13.25
N GLU A 30 12.48 17.95 -14.42
CA GLU A 30 12.51 18.71 -15.67
C GLU A 30 11.13 18.81 -16.37
N GLY A 31 10.04 18.67 -15.67
CA GLY A 31 8.70 18.70 -16.22
C GLY A 31 7.67 19.13 -15.21
N ALA A 32 6.41 19.22 -15.64
CA ALA A 32 5.31 19.56 -14.72
C ALA A 32 4.97 18.37 -13.80
N VAL A 33 4.67 18.68 -12.53
CA VAL A 33 4.09 17.74 -11.57
C VAL A 33 2.64 18.14 -11.32
N ASN A 34 1.70 17.39 -11.89
CA ASN A 34 0.27 17.65 -11.78
C ASN A 34 -0.30 16.81 -10.61
N ILE A 35 -0.49 17.44 -9.47
CA ILE A 35 -0.92 16.80 -8.22
C ILE A 35 -2.45 16.67 -8.23
N ILE A 36 -2.95 15.47 -7.97
CA ILE A 36 -4.36 15.13 -7.91
C ILE A 36 -4.65 14.51 -6.55
N VAL A 37 -5.31 15.27 -5.69
CA VAL A 37 -5.84 14.76 -4.42
C VAL A 37 -7.24 14.23 -4.65
N CYS A 38 -7.48 12.96 -4.34
CA CYS A 38 -8.81 12.36 -4.39
C CYS A 38 -9.31 12.06 -2.98
N ASP A 39 -10.22 12.88 -2.48
CA ASP A 39 -10.87 12.72 -1.18
C ASP A 39 -12.00 11.69 -1.29
N ASN A 40 -11.81 10.58 -0.62
CA ASN A 40 -12.73 9.44 -0.63
C ASN A 40 -13.68 9.42 0.60
N SER A 41 -13.67 10.49 1.39
CA SER A 41 -14.66 10.61 2.47
C SER A 41 -16.03 11.05 1.92
N PRO A 42 -17.15 10.52 2.45
CA PRO A 42 -18.48 10.92 2.00
C PRO A 42 -18.74 12.42 2.09
N GLU A 43 -18.17 13.06 3.09
CA GLU A 43 -18.34 14.49 3.40
C GLU A 43 -17.34 15.43 2.70
N GLY A 44 -16.32 14.93 2.01
CA GLY A 44 -15.28 15.76 1.38
C GLY A 44 -14.37 16.44 2.42
N SER A 45 -13.91 15.68 3.42
CA SER A 45 -13.20 16.18 4.61
C SER A 45 -11.89 16.91 4.31
N ALA A 46 -11.24 16.64 3.18
CA ALA A 46 -9.96 17.24 2.80
C ALA A 46 -10.10 18.55 1.99
N ARG A 47 -11.32 18.91 1.50
CA ARG A 47 -11.52 20.04 0.60
C ARG A 47 -10.93 21.34 1.13
N ALA A 48 -11.32 21.72 2.33
CA ALA A 48 -10.92 23.00 2.92
C ALA A 48 -9.41 23.10 3.15
N GLU A 49 -8.72 22.00 3.42
CA GLU A 49 -7.27 21.98 3.56
C GLU A 49 -6.58 22.09 2.20
N VAL A 50 -7.02 21.33 1.20
CA VAL A 50 -6.41 21.34 -0.14
C VAL A 50 -6.58 22.71 -0.81
N GLU A 51 -7.76 23.35 -0.70
CA GLU A 51 -8.05 24.65 -1.31
C GLU A 51 -7.22 25.81 -0.71
N ARG A 52 -6.66 25.65 0.48
CA ARG A 52 -5.78 26.66 1.13
C ARG A 52 -4.31 26.53 0.71
N LEU A 53 -3.93 25.42 0.11
CA LEU A 53 -2.53 25.15 -0.21
C LEU A 53 -2.18 25.70 -1.60
N THR A 54 -0.95 26.20 -1.70
CA THR A 54 -0.41 26.70 -2.97
C THR A 54 0.73 25.79 -3.41
N PRO A 55 0.63 25.14 -4.58
CA PRO A 55 1.68 24.28 -5.09
C PRO A 55 2.95 25.07 -5.45
N GLY A 56 4.07 24.36 -5.52
CA GLY A 56 5.37 24.94 -5.90
C GLY A 56 5.42 25.34 -7.38
N ALA A 57 6.51 25.99 -7.77
CA ALA A 57 6.73 26.36 -9.17
C ALA A 57 6.76 25.13 -10.07
N GLY A 58 6.07 25.18 -11.23
CA GLY A 58 5.94 24.06 -12.15
C GLY A 58 5.00 22.94 -11.70
N GLN A 59 4.24 23.17 -10.62
CA GLN A 59 3.27 22.23 -10.09
C GLN A 59 1.85 22.78 -10.22
N THR A 60 0.87 21.86 -10.34
CA THR A 60 -0.56 22.16 -10.22
C THR A 60 -1.17 21.32 -9.12
N LEU A 61 -2.26 21.78 -8.52
CA LEU A 61 -3.00 21.04 -7.50
C LEU A 61 -4.47 20.98 -7.88
N THR A 62 -5.00 19.76 -8.01
CA THR A 62 -6.40 19.48 -8.33
C THR A 62 -7.04 18.69 -7.20
N TYR A 63 -8.15 19.17 -6.68
CA TYR A 63 -8.99 18.44 -5.72
C TYR A 63 -10.10 17.70 -6.44
N LEU A 64 -10.26 16.41 -6.15
CA LEU A 64 -11.39 15.58 -6.58
C LEU A 64 -12.11 15.01 -5.37
N HIS A 65 -13.42 14.88 -5.47
CA HIS A 65 -14.25 14.25 -4.45
C HIS A 65 -14.89 12.97 -5.00
N GLU A 66 -14.59 11.85 -4.36
CA GLU A 66 -15.20 10.54 -4.62
C GLU A 66 -15.97 10.11 -3.35
N PRO A 67 -17.29 10.36 -3.27
CA PRO A 67 -18.05 10.15 -2.04
C PRO A 67 -18.30 8.68 -1.68
N ASN A 68 -18.04 7.75 -2.59
CA ASN A 68 -18.23 6.32 -2.31
C ASN A 68 -16.94 5.74 -1.69
N PRO A 69 -16.95 5.36 -0.39
CA PRO A 69 -15.74 4.91 0.27
C PRO A 69 -15.14 3.67 -0.35
N GLY A 70 -13.81 3.69 -0.53
CA GLY A 70 -13.01 2.59 -1.07
C GLY A 70 -11.83 3.09 -1.90
N VAL A 71 -10.64 2.64 -1.56
CA VAL A 71 -9.40 3.13 -2.19
C VAL A 71 -9.37 2.89 -3.71
N ALA A 72 -9.99 1.80 -4.20
CA ALA A 72 -10.12 1.57 -5.63
C ALA A 72 -11.00 2.64 -6.31
N ASN A 73 -12.08 3.09 -5.66
CA ASN A 73 -12.91 4.19 -6.18
C ASN A 73 -12.09 5.47 -6.30
N ALA A 74 -11.37 5.86 -5.23
CA ALA A 74 -10.52 7.04 -5.23
C ALA A 74 -9.45 6.98 -6.33
N ARG A 75 -8.72 5.86 -6.44
CA ARG A 75 -7.68 5.68 -7.45
C ARG A 75 -8.25 5.72 -8.86
N ASN A 76 -9.37 5.07 -9.14
CA ASN A 76 -10.03 5.10 -10.45
C ASN A 76 -10.47 6.53 -10.83
N THR A 77 -11.08 7.26 -9.90
CA THR A 77 -11.49 8.65 -10.10
C THR A 77 -10.30 9.54 -10.43
N ALA A 78 -9.19 9.39 -9.70
CA ALA A 78 -7.97 10.14 -9.93
C ALA A 78 -7.26 9.76 -11.24
N VAL A 79 -7.15 8.47 -11.57
CA VAL A 79 -6.58 7.98 -12.83
C VAL A 79 -7.35 8.51 -14.03
N LYS A 80 -8.68 8.57 -13.97
CA LYS A 80 -9.52 9.14 -15.01
C LYS A 80 -9.24 10.63 -15.25
N ALA A 81 -8.85 11.37 -14.22
CA ALA A 81 -8.48 12.79 -14.32
C ALA A 81 -7.05 13.01 -14.79
N ALA A 82 -6.14 12.06 -14.58
CA ALA A 82 -4.74 12.14 -14.97
C ALA A 82 -4.56 12.23 -16.48
N ARG A 83 -3.63 13.09 -16.94
CA ARG A 83 -3.38 13.33 -18.38
C ARG A 83 -1.95 13.05 -18.81
N ASP A 84 -1.00 13.02 -17.86
CA ASP A 84 0.42 12.84 -18.18
C ASP A 84 0.72 11.39 -18.58
N PRO A 85 1.85 11.15 -19.25
CA PRO A 85 2.25 9.81 -19.71
C PRO A 85 2.54 8.85 -18.56
N PHE A 86 2.85 9.37 -17.37
CA PHE A 86 3.10 8.59 -16.17
C PHE A 86 2.23 9.05 -15.01
N ILE A 87 1.82 8.09 -14.20
CA ILE A 87 1.10 8.30 -12.95
C ILE A 87 1.98 7.84 -11.81
N LEU A 88 2.19 8.71 -10.83
CA LEU A 88 2.94 8.46 -9.61
C LEU A 88 1.98 8.43 -8.44
N PHE A 89 2.01 7.38 -7.63
CA PHE A 89 1.16 7.23 -6.45
C PHE A 89 1.97 7.49 -5.18
N LEU A 90 1.38 8.28 -4.28
CA LEU A 90 1.84 8.52 -2.91
C LEU A 90 0.62 8.38 -1.99
N ASP A 91 0.73 7.62 -0.91
CA ASP A 91 -0.37 7.52 0.05
C ASP A 91 -0.39 8.73 1.01
N ASP A 92 -1.54 9.04 1.61
CA ASP A 92 -1.74 10.22 2.47
C ASP A 92 -1.04 10.13 3.84
N ASP A 93 -0.40 9.01 4.16
CA ASP A 93 0.47 8.77 5.32
C ASP A 93 1.96 8.65 4.94
N GLU A 94 2.30 8.93 3.69
CA GLU A 94 3.67 8.90 3.19
C GLU A 94 4.26 10.32 3.05
N GLU A 95 5.56 10.45 3.32
CA GLU A 95 6.35 11.67 3.12
C GLU A 95 7.56 11.36 2.23
N ALA A 96 7.74 12.13 1.17
CA ALA A 96 8.77 11.93 0.16
C ALA A 96 9.99 12.85 0.38
N PRO A 97 11.24 12.37 0.22
CA PRO A 97 12.42 13.23 0.08
C PRO A 97 12.29 14.18 -1.12
N SER A 98 12.99 15.31 -1.07
CA SER A 98 12.87 16.38 -2.08
C SER A 98 13.30 15.98 -3.50
N ASP A 99 14.00 14.87 -3.68
CA ASP A 99 14.47 14.33 -4.98
C ASP A 99 13.72 13.07 -5.43
N TRP A 100 12.65 12.70 -4.72
CA TRP A 100 11.93 11.45 -4.93
C TRP A 100 11.29 11.33 -6.32
N VAL A 101 10.57 12.37 -6.79
CA VAL A 101 9.96 12.36 -8.13
C VAL A 101 11.03 12.20 -9.20
N ALA A 102 12.14 12.94 -9.07
CA ALA A 102 13.26 12.86 -10.00
C ALA A 102 13.87 11.44 -10.04
N LYS A 103 14.05 10.79 -8.90
CA LYS A 103 14.56 9.41 -8.80
C LYS A 103 13.62 8.39 -9.43
N MET A 104 12.31 8.50 -9.20
CA MET A 104 11.31 7.62 -9.82
C MET A 104 11.33 7.75 -11.35
N LEU A 105 11.38 8.97 -11.87
CA LEU A 105 11.46 9.23 -13.31
C LEU A 105 12.81 8.78 -13.90
N SER A 106 13.92 8.97 -13.19
CA SER A 106 15.25 8.48 -13.61
C SER A 106 15.29 6.96 -13.71
N ALA A 107 14.73 6.25 -12.73
CA ALA A 107 14.65 4.79 -12.79
C ALA A 107 13.74 4.33 -13.95
N GLN A 108 12.62 4.99 -14.17
CA GLN A 108 11.76 4.73 -15.33
C GLN A 108 12.53 4.87 -16.64
N GLN A 109 13.28 5.96 -16.80
CA GLN A 109 14.02 6.24 -18.01
C GLN A 109 15.21 5.29 -18.22
N ALA A 110 15.99 5.02 -17.16
CA ALA A 110 17.18 4.18 -17.21
C ALA A 110 16.88 2.74 -17.64
N PHE A 111 15.73 2.21 -17.25
CA PHE A 111 15.34 0.83 -17.51
C PHE A 111 14.16 0.72 -18.51
N ASP A 112 13.70 1.83 -19.08
CA ASP A 112 12.49 1.92 -19.92
C ASP A 112 11.30 1.17 -19.26
N ALA A 113 11.12 1.44 -17.97
CA ALA A 113 10.16 0.72 -17.13
C ALA A 113 8.72 1.06 -17.49
N ASP A 114 7.84 0.08 -17.36
CA ASP A 114 6.40 0.27 -17.44
C ASP A 114 5.81 0.57 -16.06
N VAL A 115 6.42 -0.04 -15.01
CA VAL A 115 6.08 0.19 -13.60
C VAL A 115 7.37 0.28 -12.79
N VAL A 116 7.48 1.30 -11.93
CA VAL A 116 8.57 1.46 -10.98
C VAL A 116 8.01 1.42 -9.56
N PHE A 117 8.67 0.71 -8.67
CA PHE A 117 8.37 0.69 -7.24
C PHE A 117 9.56 1.20 -6.44
N GLY A 118 9.30 1.87 -5.32
CA GLY A 118 10.32 2.30 -4.39
C GLY A 118 10.11 1.75 -2.97
N PRO A 119 11.12 1.84 -2.10
CA PRO A 119 11.04 1.47 -0.69
C PRO A 119 10.04 2.33 0.09
N VAL A 120 9.36 1.73 1.07
CA VAL A 120 8.60 2.45 2.09
C VAL A 120 9.23 2.14 3.43
N THR A 121 9.60 3.17 4.17
CA THR A 121 10.24 3.07 5.49
C THR A 121 9.29 3.55 6.57
N ALA A 122 8.83 2.64 7.41
CA ALA A 122 7.92 2.97 8.50
C ALA A 122 8.59 3.85 9.57
N ARG A 123 7.90 4.92 9.98
CA ARG A 123 8.25 5.76 11.13
C ARG A 123 7.24 5.54 12.24
N LEU A 124 7.72 5.09 13.39
CA LEU A 124 6.91 4.87 14.58
C LEU A 124 7.25 5.96 15.61
N LYS A 125 6.33 6.88 15.86
CA LYS A 125 6.51 7.93 16.89
C LYS A 125 6.52 7.31 18.28
N THR A 126 5.53 6.46 18.55
CA THR A 126 5.40 5.69 19.79
C THR A 126 5.07 4.24 19.45
N ALA A 127 5.79 3.33 20.02
CA ALA A 127 5.50 1.90 19.93
C ALA A 127 6.14 1.24 21.15
N ASP A 128 5.60 0.11 21.62
CA ASP A 128 6.26 -0.70 22.63
C ASP A 128 7.71 -0.96 22.17
N PRO A 129 8.72 -0.44 22.89
CA PRO A 129 10.14 -0.59 22.51
C PRO A 129 10.53 -2.04 22.28
N LYS A 130 9.86 -2.96 22.97
CA LYS A 130 10.07 -4.41 22.89
C LYS A 130 9.75 -4.95 21.49
N PHE A 131 8.67 -4.49 20.87
CA PHE A 131 8.20 -4.96 19.56
C PHE A 131 8.44 -3.97 18.43
N ARG A 132 9.06 -2.81 18.68
CA ARG A 132 9.37 -1.79 17.67
C ARG A 132 10.01 -2.38 16.40
N PRO A 133 11.07 -3.24 16.45
CA PRO A 133 11.70 -3.79 15.25
C PRO A 133 10.76 -4.71 14.44
N TYR A 134 9.76 -5.31 15.09
CA TYR A 134 8.73 -6.07 14.39
C TYR A 134 7.76 -5.14 13.66
N PHE A 135 7.27 -4.09 14.33
CA PHE A 135 6.34 -3.15 13.71
C PHE A 135 7.00 -2.38 12.57
N GLU A 136 8.24 -1.91 12.73
CA GLU A 136 8.99 -1.28 11.64
C GLU A 136 9.10 -2.21 10.42
N ALA A 137 9.46 -3.46 10.62
CA ALA A 137 9.53 -4.45 9.54
C ALA A 137 8.16 -4.81 8.95
N PHE A 138 7.08 -4.76 9.75
CA PHE A 138 5.73 -5.11 9.31
C PHE A 138 5.13 -4.04 8.38
N PHE A 139 5.38 -2.77 8.66
CA PHE A 139 4.87 -1.64 7.88
C PHE A 139 5.83 -1.15 6.80
N SER A 140 7.12 -1.49 6.88
CA SER A 140 8.08 -1.15 5.83
C SER A 140 7.98 -2.10 4.64
N ARG A 141 8.34 -1.55 3.47
CA ARG A 141 8.51 -2.30 2.23
C ARG A 141 9.95 -2.15 1.75
N PHE A 142 10.66 -3.25 1.70
CA PHE A 142 12.03 -3.32 1.20
C PHE A 142 12.11 -4.22 -0.03
N GLY A 143 13.02 -3.89 -0.94
CA GLY A 143 13.32 -4.66 -2.13
C GLY A 143 14.83 -4.89 -2.28
N PRO A 144 15.30 -5.14 -3.51
CA PRO A 144 16.73 -5.27 -3.80
C PRO A 144 17.55 -4.07 -3.35
N ALA A 145 18.82 -4.29 -2.98
CA ALA A 145 19.73 -3.23 -2.55
C ALA A 145 20.08 -2.24 -3.68
N HIS A 146 19.94 -2.65 -4.93
CA HIS A 146 20.25 -1.85 -6.11
C HIS A 146 19.02 -1.69 -6.99
N SER A 147 18.93 -0.54 -7.68
CA SER A 147 17.88 -0.28 -8.66
C SER A 147 18.05 -1.19 -9.88
N GLY A 148 16.94 -1.65 -10.45
CA GLY A 148 16.93 -2.50 -11.62
C GLY A 148 15.65 -3.30 -11.82
N PRO A 149 15.57 -4.11 -12.90
CA PRO A 149 14.43 -4.97 -13.17
C PRO A 149 14.16 -5.97 -12.05
N ILE A 150 12.89 -6.21 -11.75
CA ILE A 150 12.46 -7.16 -10.73
C ILE A 150 11.46 -8.18 -11.31
N PRO A 151 11.48 -9.43 -10.81
CA PRO A 151 10.58 -10.48 -11.32
C PRO A 151 9.17 -10.40 -10.73
N ASP A 152 8.94 -9.52 -9.75
CA ASP A 152 7.70 -9.42 -9.00
C ASP A 152 7.24 -7.96 -8.87
N TYR A 153 6.16 -7.70 -8.14
CA TYR A 153 5.59 -6.38 -7.93
C TYR A 153 5.40 -6.10 -6.44
N TYR A 154 5.09 -4.83 -6.13
CA TYR A 154 4.82 -4.35 -4.77
C TYR A 154 3.47 -3.60 -4.74
N GLY A 155 3.10 -3.03 -3.60
CA GLY A 155 1.87 -2.26 -3.44
C GLY A 155 1.90 -0.89 -4.14
N CYS A 156 0.73 -0.26 -4.26
CA CYS A 156 0.52 0.95 -5.06
C CYS A 156 1.18 2.21 -4.48
N GLY A 157 1.18 2.40 -3.15
CA GLY A 157 1.91 3.51 -2.52
C GLY A 157 3.39 3.47 -2.95
N ASN A 158 4.01 4.62 -3.19
CA ASN A 158 5.35 4.74 -3.76
C ASN A 158 5.56 3.90 -5.03
N SER A 159 4.72 4.11 -6.04
CA SER A 159 4.87 3.49 -7.36
C SER A 159 4.61 4.47 -8.49
N LEU A 160 5.31 4.28 -9.62
CA LEU A 160 5.10 5.00 -10.87
C LEU A 160 4.63 4.00 -11.94
N ILE A 161 3.61 4.36 -12.69
CA ILE A 161 3.00 3.49 -13.71
C ILE A 161 2.87 4.28 -15.03
N ARG A 162 3.22 3.66 -16.13
CA ARG A 162 2.93 4.20 -17.47
C ARG A 162 1.40 4.26 -17.65
N ARG A 163 0.83 5.46 -17.79
CA ARG A 163 -0.63 5.68 -17.83
C ARG A 163 -1.35 4.81 -18.87
N ALA A 164 -0.72 4.57 -20.03
CA ALA A 164 -1.29 3.75 -21.09
C ALA A 164 -1.63 2.31 -20.66
N LEU A 165 -1.02 1.80 -19.57
CA LEU A 165 -1.31 0.48 -19.02
C LEU A 165 -2.58 0.46 -18.14
N LEU A 166 -3.01 1.62 -17.66
CA LEU A 166 -4.22 1.77 -16.87
C LEU A 166 -5.42 2.00 -17.78
N SER A 167 -5.73 0.98 -18.59
CA SER A 167 -6.81 1.01 -19.57
C SER A 167 -8.18 0.74 -18.95
N GLY A 168 -9.25 1.25 -19.59
CA GLY A 168 -10.62 1.11 -19.15
C GLY A 168 -11.01 2.11 -18.06
N ASP A 169 -12.29 2.08 -17.68
CA ASP A 169 -12.86 3.05 -16.72
C ASP A 169 -12.49 2.75 -15.27
N GLN A 170 -12.12 1.50 -14.95
CA GLN A 170 -11.87 1.03 -13.59
C GLN A 170 -10.68 0.06 -13.54
N PRO A 171 -9.43 0.53 -13.72
CA PRO A 171 -8.24 -0.33 -13.64
C PRO A 171 -8.08 -0.98 -12.27
N PHE A 172 -8.51 -0.32 -11.19
CA PHE A 172 -8.56 -0.92 -9.84
C PHE A 172 -9.93 -1.55 -9.58
N ASP A 173 -9.94 -2.82 -9.16
CA ASP A 173 -11.17 -3.59 -8.92
C ASP A 173 -11.95 -3.10 -7.70
N THR A 174 -13.07 -2.41 -7.93
CA THR A 174 -13.93 -1.84 -6.89
C THR A 174 -14.59 -2.88 -5.98
N ASN A 175 -14.71 -4.15 -6.40
CA ASN A 175 -15.17 -5.24 -5.53
C ASN A 175 -14.21 -5.52 -4.37
N ARG A 176 -12.99 -4.98 -4.43
CA ARG A 176 -11.97 -5.11 -3.38
C ARG A 176 -11.94 -3.93 -2.40
N ASN A 177 -12.77 -2.93 -2.56
CA ASN A 177 -12.80 -1.74 -1.69
C ASN A 177 -12.88 -2.07 -0.19
N ASN A 178 -13.53 -3.16 0.19
CA ASN A 178 -13.70 -3.54 1.60
C ASN A 178 -12.63 -4.50 2.14
N CYS A 179 -11.95 -5.26 1.28
CA CYS A 179 -10.99 -6.28 1.69
C CYS A 179 -9.54 -5.96 1.32
N GLY A 180 -9.32 -4.99 0.42
CA GLY A 180 -7.99 -4.66 -0.11
C GLY A 180 -7.49 -5.64 -1.16
N GLY A 181 -6.29 -5.36 -1.71
CA GLY A 181 -5.66 -6.15 -2.77
C GLY A 181 -6.16 -5.80 -4.17
N GLU A 182 -6.73 -4.60 -4.35
CA GLU A 182 -7.08 -4.03 -5.66
C GLU A 182 -5.83 -3.74 -6.48
N ASP A 183 -4.76 -3.32 -5.80
CA ASP A 183 -3.43 -3.10 -6.36
C ASP A 183 -2.72 -4.41 -6.71
N ASP A 184 -2.76 -5.42 -5.83
CA ASP A 184 -2.26 -6.77 -6.12
C ASP A 184 -2.88 -7.33 -7.40
N LYS A 185 -4.20 -7.16 -7.58
CA LYS A 185 -4.89 -7.64 -8.78
C LYS A 185 -4.42 -6.92 -10.04
N LEU A 186 -4.28 -5.60 -9.96
CA LEU A 186 -3.79 -4.78 -11.08
C LEU A 186 -2.36 -5.17 -11.45
N PHE A 187 -1.43 -5.15 -10.50
CA PHE A 187 -0.03 -5.44 -10.79
C PHE A 187 0.21 -6.89 -11.22
N TYR A 188 -0.57 -7.82 -10.66
CA TYR A 188 -0.54 -9.19 -11.15
C TYR A 188 -0.93 -9.28 -12.64
N ALA A 189 -2.01 -8.61 -13.05
CA ALA A 189 -2.44 -8.58 -14.45
C ALA A 189 -1.36 -7.94 -15.36
N LEU A 190 -0.86 -6.77 -14.97
CA LEU A 190 0.21 -6.08 -15.72
C LEU A 190 1.47 -6.96 -15.87
N LYS A 191 1.84 -7.69 -14.81
CA LYS A 191 2.95 -8.66 -14.87
C LYS A 191 2.67 -9.80 -15.85
N GLN A 192 1.44 -10.37 -15.86
CA GLN A 192 1.08 -11.42 -16.81
C GLN A 192 1.09 -10.91 -18.27
N ASP A 193 0.75 -9.65 -18.47
CA ASP A 193 0.78 -8.97 -19.79
C ASP A 193 2.20 -8.55 -20.20
N GLY A 194 3.22 -8.88 -19.41
CA GLY A 194 4.63 -8.65 -19.74
C GLY A 194 5.15 -7.25 -19.42
N ALA A 195 4.45 -6.46 -18.59
CA ALA A 195 4.93 -5.15 -18.17
C ALA A 195 6.29 -5.23 -17.45
N ARG A 196 7.20 -4.33 -17.81
CA ARG A 196 8.55 -4.24 -17.23
C ARG A 196 8.48 -3.61 -15.85
N MET A 197 8.63 -4.45 -14.81
CA MET A 197 8.67 -4.05 -13.42
C MET A 197 10.09 -3.69 -13.00
N VAL A 198 10.27 -2.54 -12.36
CA VAL A 198 11.58 -2.04 -11.92
C VAL A 198 11.49 -1.62 -10.45
N TRP A 199 12.56 -1.83 -9.73
CA TRP A 199 12.79 -1.33 -8.38
C TRP A 199 13.73 -0.12 -8.42
N ALA A 200 13.35 0.97 -7.78
CA ALA A 200 14.16 2.17 -7.59
C ALA A 200 14.62 2.22 -6.11
N ALA A 201 15.80 1.65 -5.82
CA ALA A 201 16.27 1.42 -4.45
C ALA A 201 16.45 2.70 -3.62
N ASP A 202 16.70 3.82 -4.26
CA ASP A 202 16.97 5.13 -3.65
C ASP A 202 15.76 6.09 -3.69
N ALA A 203 14.66 5.69 -4.33
CA ALA A 203 13.42 6.45 -4.39
C ALA A 203 12.46 6.07 -3.24
N PHE A 204 12.95 6.18 -2.00
CA PHE A 204 12.17 5.78 -0.82
C PHE A 204 11.22 6.90 -0.36
N VAL A 205 10.20 6.48 0.38
CA VAL A 205 9.32 7.37 1.16
C VAL A 205 9.26 6.90 2.61
N TRP A 206 8.89 7.79 3.52
CA TRP A 206 8.56 7.42 4.90
C TRP A 206 7.05 7.27 5.04
N GLU A 207 6.60 6.25 5.77
CA GLU A 207 5.21 6.06 6.17
C GLU A 207 5.07 6.32 7.68
N ASP A 208 4.24 7.31 8.07
CA ASP A 208 3.94 7.57 9.46
C ASP A 208 2.87 6.59 9.96
N VAL A 209 3.29 5.62 10.76
CA VAL A 209 2.39 4.59 11.29
C VAL A 209 1.66 5.11 12.54
N PRO A 210 0.32 5.20 12.51
CA PRO A 210 -0.45 5.59 13.69
C PRO A 210 -0.24 4.63 14.86
N GLU A 211 -0.19 5.16 16.09
CA GLU A 211 -0.01 4.37 17.32
C GLU A 211 -1.01 3.22 17.45
N SER A 212 -2.27 3.47 17.05
CA SER A 212 -3.34 2.47 17.07
C SER A 212 -3.05 1.26 16.17
N ARG A 213 -2.21 1.42 15.15
CA ARG A 213 -1.78 0.34 14.25
C ARG A 213 -0.51 -0.38 14.73
N ALA A 214 0.38 0.30 15.46
CA ALA A 214 1.62 -0.26 15.99
C ALA A 214 1.38 -1.17 17.22
N THR A 215 0.45 -2.10 17.11
CA THR A 215 0.03 -3.04 18.15
C THR A 215 -0.15 -4.44 17.60
N LEU A 216 0.08 -5.47 18.43
CA LEU A 216 -0.20 -6.86 18.05
C LEU A 216 -1.69 -7.09 17.76
N ARG A 217 -2.57 -6.34 18.45
CA ARG A 217 -4.02 -6.39 18.22
C ARG A 217 -4.38 -5.98 16.79
N TYR A 218 -3.62 -5.08 16.17
CA TYR A 218 -3.80 -4.67 14.79
C TYR A 218 -3.05 -5.57 13.81
N THR A 219 -1.76 -5.84 14.08
CA THR A 219 -0.89 -6.52 13.10
C THR A 219 -1.19 -8.01 12.95
N LEU A 220 -1.60 -8.73 14.01
CA LEU A 220 -1.90 -10.16 13.90
C LEU A 220 -3.14 -10.47 13.04
N PRO A 221 -4.29 -9.76 13.16
CA PRO A 221 -5.39 -9.90 12.20
C PRO A 221 -5.00 -9.54 10.76
N ARG A 222 -4.14 -8.54 10.57
CA ARG A 222 -3.60 -8.20 9.24
C ARG A 222 -2.69 -9.31 8.69
N ALA A 223 -1.81 -9.86 9.53
CA ALA A 223 -0.98 -11.01 9.17
C ALA A 223 -1.82 -12.23 8.77
N PHE A 224 -2.92 -12.48 9.50
CA PHE A 224 -3.90 -13.50 9.13
C PHE A 224 -4.48 -13.23 7.73
N ALA A 225 -4.94 -12.01 7.45
CA ALA A 225 -5.48 -11.64 6.14
C ALA A 225 -4.43 -11.80 5.01
N TYR A 226 -3.19 -11.37 5.23
CA TYR A 226 -2.10 -11.62 4.28
C TYR A 226 -1.84 -13.11 4.06
N GLY A 227 -1.98 -13.91 5.10
CA GLY A 227 -1.86 -15.37 5.02
C GLY A 227 -2.90 -16.04 4.12
N GLN A 228 -4.05 -15.41 3.90
CA GLN A 228 -5.13 -15.97 3.06
C GLN A 228 -4.77 -15.98 1.56
N GLY A 229 -3.87 -15.11 1.12
CA GLY A 229 -3.54 -14.90 -0.29
C GLY A 229 -3.26 -16.19 -1.08
N PRO A 230 -2.30 -17.05 -0.68
CA PRO A 230 -1.94 -18.25 -1.43
C PRO A 230 -3.10 -19.22 -1.67
N SER A 231 -3.90 -19.51 -0.64
CA SER A 231 -5.06 -20.42 -0.74
C SER A 231 -6.19 -19.80 -1.56
N THR A 232 -6.44 -18.49 -1.38
CA THR A 232 -7.42 -17.71 -2.15
C THR A 232 -7.05 -17.71 -3.63
N SER A 233 -5.80 -17.43 -3.98
CA SER A 233 -5.32 -17.39 -5.36
C SER A 233 -5.43 -18.76 -6.04
N ALA A 234 -5.13 -19.84 -5.31
CA ALA A 234 -5.30 -21.21 -5.83
C ALA A 234 -6.75 -21.53 -6.20
N MET A 235 -7.72 -20.95 -5.50
CA MET A 235 -9.15 -21.21 -5.72
C MET A 235 -9.86 -20.15 -6.58
N ALA A 236 -9.26 -18.98 -6.77
CA ALA A 236 -9.82 -17.92 -7.62
C ALA A 236 -9.44 -18.05 -9.10
N GLY A 237 -8.37 -18.80 -9.41
CA GLY A 237 -7.87 -18.99 -10.79
C GLY A 237 -8.79 -19.86 -11.65
N THR A 238 -8.65 -19.72 -12.96
CA THR A 238 -9.31 -20.58 -13.96
C THR A 238 -8.23 -21.29 -14.78
N PRO A 239 -8.03 -22.62 -14.64
CA PRO A 239 -8.78 -23.54 -13.76
C PRO A 239 -8.42 -23.39 -12.28
N LYS A 240 -9.36 -23.73 -11.40
CA LYS A 240 -9.10 -23.84 -9.96
C LYS A 240 -8.05 -24.92 -9.68
N LYS A 241 -7.19 -24.68 -8.65
CA LYS A 241 -6.09 -25.59 -8.26
C LYS A 241 -6.31 -26.14 -6.85
N PRO A 242 -7.24 -27.10 -6.64
CA PRO A 242 -7.61 -27.57 -5.31
C PRO A 242 -6.45 -28.26 -4.57
N LEU A 243 -5.58 -29.00 -5.26
CA LEU A 243 -4.39 -29.63 -4.66
C LEU A 243 -3.39 -28.58 -4.15
N THR A 244 -3.21 -27.48 -4.90
CA THR A 244 -2.37 -26.36 -4.46
C THR A 244 -2.98 -25.66 -3.24
N CYS A 245 -4.31 -25.52 -3.20
CA CYS A 245 -5.00 -24.99 -2.02
C CYS A 245 -4.81 -25.91 -0.79
N ALA A 246 -5.01 -27.23 -0.95
CA ALA A 246 -4.78 -28.21 0.11
C ALA A 246 -3.33 -28.19 0.63
N TYR A 247 -2.35 -28.07 -0.27
CA TYR A 247 -0.95 -27.89 0.11
C TYR A 247 -0.73 -26.64 1.00
N TRP A 248 -1.31 -25.49 0.58
CA TRP A 248 -1.20 -24.27 1.39
C TRP A 248 -1.92 -24.37 2.72
N MET A 249 -3.08 -25.04 2.78
CA MET A 249 -3.82 -25.30 4.04
C MET A 249 -2.99 -26.17 4.99
N LEU A 250 -2.37 -27.26 4.50
CA LEU A 250 -1.51 -28.11 5.31
C LEU A 250 -0.28 -27.34 5.82
N ASN A 251 0.38 -26.59 4.94
CA ASN A 251 1.49 -25.71 5.33
C ASN A 251 1.05 -24.70 6.39
N GLY A 252 -0.16 -24.13 6.24
CA GLY A 252 -0.76 -23.21 7.20
C GLY A 252 -1.02 -23.85 8.56
N LEU A 253 -1.52 -25.08 8.60
CA LEU A 253 -1.74 -25.84 9.84
C LEU A 253 -0.41 -26.07 10.59
N VAL A 254 0.62 -26.55 9.88
CA VAL A 254 1.95 -26.76 10.46
C VAL A 254 2.50 -25.44 11.03
N GLN A 255 2.40 -24.35 10.28
CA GLN A 255 2.84 -23.04 10.76
C GLN A 255 2.05 -22.57 12.00
N ALA A 256 0.73 -22.73 12.00
CA ALA A 256 -0.12 -22.30 13.10
C ALA A 256 0.21 -23.06 14.40
N VAL A 257 0.40 -24.38 14.29
CA VAL A 257 0.72 -25.24 15.46
C VAL A 257 2.12 -24.93 16.00
N LEU A 258 3.15 -24.99 15.12
CA LEU A 258 4.54 -24.84 15.56
C LEU A 258 4.82 -23.42 16.08
N PHE A 259 4.42 -22.40 15.34
CA PHE A 259 4.68 -21.01 15.70
C PHE A 259 3.66 -20.47 16.71
N GLY A 260 2.44 -21.02 16.79
CA GLY A 260 1.45 -20.63 17.79
C GLY A 260 1.91 -20.93 19.20
N GLY A 261 2.25 -22.19 19.49
CA GLY A 261 2.76 -22.61 20.79
C GLY A 261 4.08 -21.90 21.17
N ALA A 262 5.04 -21.89 20.24
CA ALA A 262 6.32 -21.20 20.47
C ALA A 262 6.13 -19.69 20.68
N GLY A 263 5.26 -19.05 19.91
CA GLY A 263 4.99 -17.62 20.02
C GLY A 263 4.35 -17.22 21.34
N LEU A 264 3.40 -18.01 21.82
CA LEU A 264 2.77 -17.80 23.13
C LEU A 264 3.76 -17.99 24.29
N ALA A 265 4.59 -19.02 24.23
CA ALA A 265 5.63 -19.26 25.23
C ALA A 265 6.66 -18.12 25.26
N LEU A 266 7.10 -17.65 24.09
CA LEU A 266 8.01 -16.50 23.99
C LEU A 266 7.35 -15.20 24.47
N TYR A 267 6.07 -15.03 24.22
CA TYR A 267 5.31 -13.87 24.70
C TYR A 267 5.23 -13.85 26.23
N ALA A 268 4.88 -14.98 26.84
CA ALA A 268 4.85 -15.15 28.29
C ALA A 268 6.23 -14.94 28.92
N ALA A 269 7.31 -15.41 28.25
CA ALA A 269 8.69 -15.19 28.68
C ALA A 269 9.21 -13.76 28.42
N GLY A 270 8.39 -12.86 27.91
CA GLY A 270 8.80 -11.49 27.65
C GLY A 270 9.75 -11.29 26.47
N SER A 271 9.90 -12.25 25.56
CA SER A 271 10.86 -12.21 24.46
C SER A 271 10.45 -11.22 23.36
N LYS A 272 11.44 -10.49 22.80
CA LYS A 272 11.26 -9.61 21.63
C LYS A 272 10.88 -10.40 20.36
N ALA A 273 11.23 -11.68 20.27
CA ALA A 273 10.95 -12.54 19.13
C ALA A 273 9.47 -12.95 19.05
N ALA A 274 8.71 -12.84 20.14
CA ALA A 274 7.32 -13.29 20.24
C ALA A 274 6.45 -12.74 19.10
N ALA A 275 6.54 -11.43 18.80
CA ALA A 275 5.74 -10.78 17.77
C ALA A 275 5.93 -11.40 16.38
N ARG A 276 7.18 -11.64 15.97
CA ARG A 276 7.50 -12.28 14.68
C ARG A 276 7.02 -13.72 14.59
N ILE A 277 7.08 -14.45 15.68
CA ILE A 277 6.66 -15.86 15.74
C ILE A 277 5.13 -15.94 15.70
N LEU A 278 4.43 -15.07 16.45
CA LEU A 278 2.97 -14.95 16.41
C LEU A 278 2.47 -14.50 15.03
N ASP A 279 3.18 -13.58 14.34
CA ASP A 279 2.86 -13.20 12.96
C ASP A 279 2.89 -14.42 12.01
N LYS A 280 3.93 -15.25 12.10
CA LYS A 280 4.02 -16.50 11.30
C LYS A 280 2.84 -17.44 11.59
N ALA A 281 2.44 -17.56 12.87
CA ALA A 281 1.27 -18.36 13.26
C ALA A 281 -0.03 -17.78 12.68
N ALA A 282 -0.22 -16.47 12.77
CA ALA A 282 -1.38 -15.78 12.21
C ALA A 282 -1.49 -15.96 10.69
N ARG A 283 -0.37 -15.82 9.95
CA ARG A 283 -0.31 -16.12 8.50
C ARG A 283 -0.61 -17.59 8.20
N GLY A 284 -0.17 -18.51 9.06
CA GLY A 284 -0.52 -19.94 8.97
C GLY A 284 -2.02 -20.16 9.09
N LEU A 285 -2.65 -19.57 10.12
CA LEU A 285 -4.11 -19.61 10.30
C LEU A 285 -4.86 -19.02 9.11
N GLY A 286 -4.34 -17.95 8.51
CA GLY A 286 -4.91 -17.34 7.30
C GLY A 286 -4.94 -18.30 6.12
N LYS A 287 -3.85 -19.05 5.86
CA LYS A 287 -3.82 -20.09 4.81
C LYS A 287 -4.87 -21.18 5.03
N LEU A 288 -5.08 -21.56 6.29
CA LEU A 288 -6.02 -22.61 6.68
C LEU A 288 -7.47 -22.11 6.55
N ILE A 289 -7.76 -20.88 7.01
CA ILE A 289 -9.11 -20.29 7.06
C ILE A 289 -9.23 -19.20 5.97
N TRP A 290 -8.84 -19.52 4.76
CA TRP A 290 -8.78 -18.59 3.62
C TRP A 290 -10.15 -18.08 3.14
N PHE A 291 -11.23 -18.79 3.44
CA PHE A 291 -12.60 -18.48 3.02
C PHE A 291 -13.30 -17.43 3.91
N HIS A 292 -12.77 -17.14 5.11
CA HIS A 292 -13.32 -16.12 6.02
C HIS A 292 -12.58 -14.79 5.85
N LYS A 293 -13.12 -13.90 5.03
CA LYS A 293 -12.50 -12.59 4.75
C LYS A 293 -12.74 -11.61 5.88
N ILE A 294 -11.69 -10.89 6.29
CA ILE A 294 -11.74 -9.80 7.26
C ILE A 294 -11.70 -8.48 6.49
N GLY A 295 -12.68 -7.60 6.73
CA GLY A 295 -12.71 -6.26 6.14
C GLY A 295 -11.87 -5.27 6.96
N PHE A 296 -10.89 -4.62 6.30
CA PHE A 296 -10.04 -3.59 6.91
C PHE A 296 -10.21 -2.21 6.27
N TYR A 297 -10.96 -2.11 5.17
CA TYR A 297 -11.06 -0.92 4.31
C TYR A 297 -12.50 -0.58 3.94
N GLY A 298 -12.68 0.50 3.20
CA GLY A 298 -13.95 0.92 2.64
C GLY A 298 -15.01 1.19 3.69
N THR A 299 -16.19 0.60 3.56
CA THR A 299 -17.31 0.79 4.49
C THR A 299 -17.00 0.31 5.91
N ALA A 300 -16.01 -0.56 6.12
CA ALA A 300 -15.56 -0.95 7.46
C ALA A 300 -14.96 0.25 8.23
N LEU A 301 -14.38 1.23 7.53
CA LEU A 301 -13.85 2.46 8.12
C LEU A 301 -14.94 3.45 8.58
N LEU A 302 -16.17 3.27 8.11
CA LEU A 302 -17.32 4.09 8.53
C LEU A 302 -17.89 3.64 9.87
N ARG A 303 -17.57 2.43 10.32
CA ARG A 303 -18.04 1.94 11.62
C ARG A 303 -17.33 2.69 12.74
N PRO A 304 -18.02 3.11 13.81
CA PRO A 304 -17.38 3.69 14.98
C PRO A 304 -16.32 2.70 15.50
N ASN A 305 -15.12 3.20 15.73
CA ASN A 305 -14.04 2.35 16.28
C ASN A 305 -14.48 1.90 17.70
N PRO A 306 -14.72 0.61 17.97
CA PRO A 306 -15.17 0.16 19.29
C PRO A 306 -14.08 0.32 20.38
N ALA A 307 -12.89 0.81 20.01
CA ALA A 307 -11.77 1.05 20.93
C ALA A 307 -11.62 2.52 21.36
N GLY A 308 -12.60 3.39 21.04
CA GLY A 308 -12.67 4.78 21.48
C GLY A 308 -13.48 4.93 22.78
N ARG A 309 -13.17 4.18 23.82
CA ARG A 309 -13.49 4.45 25.22
C ARG A 309 -12.27 4.14 26.05
#